data_0a2ab5de3bb1207d81e051ee8104b03d
#
_entry.id   0a2ab5de3bb1207d81e051ee8104b03d
#
_cell.length_a   1.000
_cell.length_b   1.000
_cell.length_c   1.000
_cell.angle_alpha   90.00
_cell.angle_beta   90.00
_cell.angle_gamma   90.00
#
_symmetry.space_group_name_H-M   'P 1'
#
loop_
_entity.id
_entity.type
_entity.pdbx_description
1 polymer ?
#
loop_
_entity_poly.entity_id
_entity_poly.type
_entity_poly.pdbx_seq_one_letter_code
_entity_poly.pdbx_strand_id
1 'polypeptide(L)'
;MPGPRERGTCESWKAEFGLRFGEELRSERERRGVSIERLCADTKVNLRFIEALERGDYRALPGGVFRRGFVRAYLKAVGLDEETWLPRFDASYAELVQSLGIDSEQAAEDWATFAVNVKRNRGAPRRRLAKRWLGVLLMLSVLAAAVWSVWHFVLLGHMPR
;
A
#
# COMPACT_ATOMS: atom_id res chain seq x y z
N MET A 1 28.84 6.98 -47.15
CA MET A 1 28.87 7.34 -45.73
C MET A 1 27.54 6.92 -45.10
N PRO A 2 27.46 5.86 -44.30
CA PRO A 2 26.22 5.57 -43.55
C PRO A 2 26.17 6.44 -42.28
N GLY A 3 25.05 7.14 -42.11
CA GLY A 3 24.79 8.02 -40.99
C GLY A 3 24.67 7.29 -39.62
N PRO A 4 24.72 8.02 -38.51
CA PRO A 4 24.76 7.43 -37.18
C PRO A 4 23.45 6.71 -36.88
N ARG A 5 23.53 5.39 -36.66
CA ARG A 5 22.41 4.59 -36.16
C ARG A 5 22.01 5.09 -34.78
N GLU A 6 20.78 5.53 -34.73
CA GLU A 6 20.07 5.98 -33.53
C GLU A 6 20.18 4.94 -32.40
N ARG A 7 20.93 5.27 -31.37
CA ARG A 7 21.00 4.51 -30.09
C ARG A 7 19.79 4.72 -29.21
N GLY A 8 18.74 5.38 -29.75
CA GLY A 8 17.52 5.71 -29.01
C GLY A 8 16.42 4.65 -29.03
N THR A 9 16.54 3.60 -29.87
CA THR A 9 15.41 2.69 -30.13
C THR A 9 15.32 1.48 -29.18
N CYS A 10 16.39 1.13 -28.48
CA CYS A 10 16.40 -0.09 -27.66
C CYS A 10 15.85 0.11 -26.24
N GLU A 11 15.90 1.30 -25.68
CA GLU A 11 15.34 1.62 -24.36
C GLU A 11 13.88 2.06 -24.42
N SER A 12 13.49 2.72 -25.51
CA SER A 12 12.13 3.23 -25.73
C SER A 12 11.10 2.09 -25.82
N TRP A 13 11.36 1.04 -26.62
CA TRP A 13 10.40 -0.06 -26.76
C TRP A 13 10.30 -0.98 -25.54
N LYS A 14 11.36 -1.05 -24.70
CA LYS A 14 11.40 -1.86 -23.47
C LYS A 14 10.60 -1.22 -22.34
N ALA A 15 10.65 0.10 -22.20
CA ALA A 15 9.77 0.85 -21.32
C ALA A 15 8.30 0.73 -21.78
N GLU A 16 8.08 0.60 -23.08
CA GLU A 16 6.76 0.46 -23.70
C GLU A 16 6.06 -0.87 -23.33
N PHE A 17 6.81 -1.98 -23.11
CA PHE A 17 6.23 -3.26 -22.73
C PHE A 17 5.69 -3.27 -21.30
N GLY A 18 6.41 -2.69 -20.33
CA GLY A 18 5.93 -2.51 -18.98
C GLY A 18 4.72 -1.59 -18.91
N LEU A 19 4.76 -0.50 -19.66
CA LEU A 19 3.63 0.43 -19.83
C LEU A 19 2.41 -0.28 -20.40
N ARG A 20 2.58 -1.07 -21.46
CA ARG A 20 1.49 -1.83 -22.09
C ARG A 20 0.80 -2.78 -21.12
N PHE A 21 1.56 -3.57 -20.37
CA PHE A 21 0.97 -4.50 -19.40
C PHE A 21 0.19 -3.77 -18.30
N GLY A 22 0.74 -2.68 -17.76
CA GLY A 22 0.07 -1.86 -16.77
C GLY A 22 -1.21 -1.20 -17.29
N GLU A 23 -1.17 -0.66 -18.50
CA GLU A 23 -2.32 -0.06 -19.18
C GLU A 23 -3.41 -1.08 -19.46
N GLU A 24 -3.03 -2.30 -19.88
CA GLU A 24 -3.99 -3.39 -20.07
C GLU A 24 -4.67 -3.81 -18.76
N LEU A 25 -3.91 -3.93 -17.66
CA LEU A 25 -4.47 -4.20 -16.34
C LEU A 25 -5.47 -3.13 -15.91
N ARG A 26 -5.11 -1.87 -16.10
CA ARG A 26 -5.97 -0.73 -15.81
C ARG A 26 -7.25 -0.78 -16.64
N SER A 27 -7.13 -0.99 -17.95
CA SER A 27 -8.25 -1.08 -18.87
C SER A 27 -9.21 -2.21 -18.49
N GLU A 28 -8.69 -3.38 -18.12
CA GLU A 28 -9.49 -4.51 -17.64
C GLU A 28 -10.21 -4.22 -16.34
N ARG A 29 -9.53 -3.54 -15.39
CA ARG A 29 -10.15 -3.10 -14.14
C ARG A 29 -11.30 -2.14 -14.39
N GLU A 30 -11.08 -1.12 -15.22
CA GLU A 30 -12.07 -0.11 -15.58
C GLU A 30 -13.25 -0.73 -16.32
N ARG A 31 -12.99 -1.64 -17.26
CA ARG A 31 -14.03 -2.38 -18.00
C ARG A 31 -14.92 -3.21 -17.08
N ARG A 32 -14.37 -3.73 -15.98
CA ARG A 32 -15.12 -4.48 -14.95
C ARG A 32 -15.77 -3.59 -13.89
N GLY A 33 -15.63 -2.27 -14.01
CA GLY A 33 -16.20 -1.30 -13.08
C GLY A 33 -15.62 -1.36 -11.66
N VAL A 34 -14.38 -1.87 -11.51
CA VAL A 34 -13.70 -1.92 -10.21
C VAL A 34 -12.97 -0.60 -9.98
N SER A 35 -13.40 0.17 -8.96
CA SER A 35 -12.70 1.40 -8.61
C SER A 35 -11.36 1.10 -7.92
N ILE A 36 -10.42 2.03 -8.00
CA ILE A 36 -9.09 1.87 -7.40
C ILE A 36 -9.18 1.82 -5.87
N GLU A 37 -10.12 2.56 -5.28
CA GLU A 37 -10.38 2.58 -3.84
C GLU A 37 -10.90 1.22 -3.36
N ARG A 38 -11.83 0.62 -4.11
CA ARG A 38 -12.33 -0.73 -3.84
C ARG A 38 -11.21 -1.74 -3.91
N LEU A 39 -10.37 -1.65 -4.94
CA LEU A 39 -9.21 -2.52 -5.09
C LEU A 39 -8.24 -2.42 -3.91
N CYS A 40 -7.96 -1.20 -3.44
CA CYS A 40 -7.16 -0.97 -2.22
C CYS A 40 -7.81 -1.60 -0.97
N ALA A 41 -9.13 -1.47 -0.84
CA ALA A 41 -9.87 -2.02 0.29
C ALA A 41 -9.86 -3.55 0.30
N ASP A 42 -10.02 -4.19 -0.85
CA ASP A 42 -10.10 -5.64 -0.99
C ASP A 42 -8.71 -6.31 -0.85
N THR A 43 -7.68 -5.71 -1.46
CA THR A 43 -6.32 -6.27 -1.46
C THR A 43 -5.49 -5.87 -0.23
N LYS A 44 -5.88 -4.82 0.51
CA LYS A 44 -5.09 -4.18 1.58
C LYS A 44 -3.76 -3.60 1.06
N VAL A 45 -3.65 -3.40 -0.23
CA VAL A 45 -2.48 -2.81 -0.89
C VAL A 45 -2.61 -1.29 -0.89
N ASN A 46 -1.50 -0.60 -0.70
CA ASN A 46 -1.48 0.86 -0.74
C ASN A 46 -1.72 1.35 -2.17
N LEU A 47 -2.54 2.40 -2.32
CA LEU A 47 -2.89 3.05 -3.58
C LEU A 47 -1.66 3.27 -4.49
N ARG A 48 -0.57 3.78 -3.94
CA ARG A 48 0.66 4.06 -4.69
C ARG A 48 1.23 2.84 -5.42
N PHE A 49 1.07 1.64 -4.87
CA PHE A 49 1.57 0.41 -5.49
C PHE A 49 0.64 -0.08 -6.59
N ILE A 50 -0.66 0.12 -6.44
CA ILE A 50 -1.64 -0.18 -7.48
C ILE A 50 -1.41 0.75 -8.67
N GLU A 51 -1.28 2.05 -8.43
CA GLU A 51 -0.98 3.03 -9.47
C GLU A 51 0.38 2.76 -10.14
N ALA A 52 1.40 2.37 -9.38
CA ALA A 52 2.70 2.01 -9.92
C ALA A 52 2.61 0.79 -10.84
N LEU A 53 1.85 -0.24 -10.45
CA LEU A 53 1.61 -1.43 -11.27
C LEU A 53 0.89 -1.06 -12.59
N GLU A 54 -0.15 -0.24 -12.52
CA GLU A 54 -0.92 0.20 -13.69
C GLU A 54 -0.13 1.14 -14.61
N ARG A 55 0.88 1.85 -14.10
CA ARG A 55 1.82 2.65 -14.91
C ARG A 55 3.01 1.86 -15.42
N GLY A 56 3.13 0.57 -15.10
CA GLY A 56 4.30 -0.23 -15.45
C GLY A 56 5.58 0.14 -14.69
N ASP A 57 5.47 0.94 -13.63
CA ASP A 57 6.60 1.31 -12.76
C ASP A 57 6.87 0.20 -11.72
N TYR A 58 7.46 -0.87 -12.19
CA TYR A 58 7.75 -2.02 -11.33
C TYR A 58 8.87 -1.76 -10.31
N ARG A 59 9.63 -0.67 -10.46
CA ARG A 59 10.68 -0.26 -9.52
C ARG A 59 10.08 0.29 -8.22
N ALA A 60 8.91 0.93 -8.30
CA ALA A 60 8.19 1.43 -7.15
C ALA A 60 7.48 0.31 -6.35
N LEU A 61 7.38 -0.91 -6.93
CA LEU A 61 6.79 -2.06 -6.24
C LEU A 61 7.78 -2.67 -5.25
N PRO A 62 7.27 -3.24 -4.12
CA PRO A 62 8.12 -4.00 -3.20
C PRO A 62 8.84 -5.14 -3.90
N GLY A 63 10.13 -5.31 -3.60
CA GLY A 63 10.98 -6.28 -4.25
C GLY A 63 10.66 -7.76 -3.96
N GLY A 64 11.31 -8.64 -4.71
CA GLY A 64 11.31 -10.08 -4.47
C GLY A 64 9.97 -10.78 -4.65
N VAL A 65 9.75 -11.83 -3.86
CA VAL A 65 8.56 -12.71 -3.91
C VAL A 65 7.23 -11.97 -3.70
N PHE A 66 7.27 -10.80 -3.05
CA PHE A 66 6.07 -10.01 -2.77
C PHE A 66 5.49 -9.36 -4.02
N ARG A 67 6.29 -9.05 -5.03
CA ARG A 67 5.83 -8.44 -6.28
C ARG A 67 4.81 -9.33 -6.98
N ARG A 68 5.11 -10.62 -7.12
CA ARG A 68 4.15 -11.60 -7.67
C ARG A 68 2.89 -11.71 -6.80
N GLY A 69 3.03 -11.64 -5.47
CA GLY A 69 1.92 -11.62 -4.53
C GLY A 69 1.00 -10.42 -4.72
N PHE A 70 1.57 -9.24 -4.99
CA PHE A 70 0.79 -8.04 -5.31
C PHE A 70 -0.02 -8.19 -6.60
N VAL A 71 0.63 -8.66 -7.67
CA VAL A 71 -0.04 -8.90 -8.95
C VAL A 71 -1.16 -9.92 -8.77
N ARG A 72 -0.89 -11.02 -8.08
CA ARG A 72 -1.91 -12.05 -7.79
C ARG A 72 -3.11 -11.49 -7.01
N ALA A 73 -2.86 -10.67 -5.98
CA ALA A 73 -3.94 -10.01 -5.23
C ALA A 73 -4.76 -9.07 -6.10
N TYR A 74 -4.11 -8.31 -6.98
CA TYR A 74 -4.74 -7.45 -7.97
C TYR A 74 -5.64 -8.27 -8.92
N LEU A 75 -5.07 -9.29 -9.56
CA LEU A 75 -5.79 -10.15 -10.51
C LEU A 75 -7.03 -10.77 -9.88
N LYS A 76 -6.88 -11.31 -8.67
CA LYS A 76 -7.99 -11.89 -7.92
C LYS A 76 -9.10 -10.88 -7.60
N ALA A 77 -8.75 -9.67 -7.18
CA ALA A 77 -9.72 -8.63 -6.83
C ALA A 77 -10.47 -8.08 -8.05
N VAL A 78 -9.80 -8.03 -9.21
CA VAL A 78 -10.42 -7.65 -10.48
C VAL A 78 -11.16 -8.81 -11.13
N GLY A 79 -10.89 -10.07 -10.71
CA GLY A 79 -11.47 -11.28 -11.30
C GLY A 79 -10.81 -11.67 -12.63
N LEU A 80 -9.51 -11.40 -12.77
CA LEU A 80 -8.69 -11.80 -13.91
C LEU A 80 -8.06 -13.18 -13.67
N ASP A 81 -7.87 -13.93 -14.75
CA ASP A 81 -7.26 -15.25 -14.69
C ASP A 81 -5.76 -15.17 -14.39
N GLU A 82 -5.36 -15.79 -13.29
CA GLU A 82 -3.97 -15.78 -12.82
C GLU A 82 -3.02 -16.52 -13.80
N GLU A 83 -3.47 -17.62 -14.38
CA GLU A 83 -2.63 -18.45 -15.26
C GLU A 83 -2.26 -17.71 -16.55
N THR A 84 -3.16 -16.86 -17.02
CA THR A 84 -2.93 -16.03 -18.22
C THR A 84 -2.07 -14.80 -17.93
N TRP A 85 -2.36 -14.10 -16.83
CA TRP A 85 -1.81 -12.77 -16.58
C TRP A 85 -0.48 -12.77 -15.84
N LEU A 86 -0.25 -13.74 -14.94
CA LEU A 86 0.98 -13.78 -14.14
C LEU A 86 2.23 -14.05 -14.98
N PRO A 87 2.24 -14.98 -15.96
CA PRO A 87 3.38 -15.16 -16.86
C PRO A 87 3.69 -13.93 -17.71
N ARG A 88 2.67 -13.17 -18.13
CA ARG A 88 2.85 -11.91 -18.88
C ARG A 88 3.53 -10.84 -18.02
N PHE A 89 3.14 -10.76 -16.74
CA PHE A 89 3.84 -9.90 -15.79
C PHE A 89 5.29 -10.30 -15.60
N ASP A 90 5.56 -11.60 -15.40
CA ASP A 90 6.93 -12.11 -15.22
C ASP A 90 7.81 -11.81 -16.44
N ALA A 91 7.29 -11.96 -17.65
CA ALA A 91 8.00 -11.61 -18.88
C ALA A 91 8.30 -10.11 -18.95
N SER A 92 7.30 -9.26 -18.71
CA SER A 92 7.44 -7.80 -18.71
C SER A 92 8.42 -7.31 -17.64
N TYR A 93 8.44 -7.95 -16.48
CA TYR A 93 9.39 -7.66 -15.42
C TYR A 93 10.82 -8.12 -15.76
N ALA A 94 10.97 -9.33 -16.34
CA ALA A 94 12.28 -9.84 -16.75
C ALA A 94 12.94 -8.94 -17.80
N GLU A 95 12.19 -8.40 -18.74
CA GLU A 95 12.67 -7.44 -19.72
C GLU A 95 13.17 -6.14 -19.06
N LEU A 96 12.44 -5.64 -18.07
CA LEU A 96 12.88 -4.48 -17.29
C LEU A 96 14.19 -4.75 -16.56
N VAL A 97 14.32 -5.89 -15.88
CA VAL A 97 15.54 -6.27 -15.13
C VAL A 97 16.73 -6.36 -16.09
N GLN A 98 16.55 -7.00 -17.25
CA GLN A 98 17.60 -7.08 -18.29
C GLN A 98 17.99 -5.71 -18.83
N SER A 99 17.02 -4.81 -19.02
CA SER A 99 17.28 -3.47 -19.56
C SER A 99 18.07 -2.59 -18.59
N LEU A 100 17.90 -2.81 -17.28
CA LEU A 100 18.56 -2.04 -16.23
C LEU A 100 19.90 -2.61 -15.79
N GLY A 101 20.27 -3.82 -16.27
CA GLY A 101 21.50 -4.52 -15.83
C GLY A 101 21.51 -4.80 -14.32
N ILE A 102 20.32 -4.94 -13.70
CA ILE A 102 20.20 -5.20 -12.27
C ILE A 102 20.37 -6.70 -12.05
N ASP A 103 21.44 -7.09 -11.34
CA ASP A 103 21.61 -8.46 -10.90
C ASP A 103 20.46 -8.86 -9.97
N SER A 104 19.93 -10.07 -10.18
CA SER A 104 18.84 -10.64 -9.39
C SER A 104 19.12 -10.69 -7.87
N GLU A 105 20.38 -10.65 -7.49
CA GLU A 105 20.86 -10.60 -6.11
C GLU A 105 20.58 -9.24 -5.44
N GLN A 106 20.77 -8.12 -6.15
CA GLN A 106 20.43 -6.78 -5.65
C GLN A 106 18.93 -6.59 -5.42
N ALA A 107 18.09 -7.24 -6.24
CA ALA A 107 16.64 -7.24 -6.02
C ALA A 107 16.22 -7.99 -4.74
N ALA A 108 17.05 -8.93 -4.27
CA ALA A 108 16.82 -9.64 -3.01
C ALA A 108 17.26 -8.84 -1.77
N GLU A 109 18.31 -8.02 -1.87
CA GLU A 109 18.77 -7.15 -0.77
C GLU A 109 17.81 -5.99 -0.48
N ASP A 110 17.20 -5.41 -1.51
CA ASP A 110 16.17 -4.37 -1.38
C ASP A 110 14.96 -4.86 -0.56
N TRP A 111 14.66 -6.15 -0.63
CA TRP A 111 13.64 -6.78 0.18
C TRP A 111 13.96 -6.80 1.68
N ALA A 112 15.19 -7.13 2.06
CA ALA A 112 15.59 -7.18 3.48
C ALA A 112 15.43 -5.80 4.12
N THR A 113 15.81 -4.75 3.40
CA THR A 113 15.67 -3.35 3.82
C THR A 113 14.21 -2.92 3.91
N PHE A 114 13.37 -3.35 2.96
CA PHE A 114 11.95 -3.08 2.98
C PHE A 114 11.23 -3.80 4.13
N ALA A 115 11.54 -5.06 4.40
CA ALA A 115 10.96 -5.83 5.51
C ALA A 115 11.26 -5.20 6.86
N VAL A 116 12.46 -4.67 7.07
CA VAL A 116 12.85 -3.94 8.27
C VAL A 116 12.05 -2.64 8.40
N ASN A 117 11.88 -1.90 7.31
CA ASN A 117 11.12 -0.64 7.29
C ASN A 117 9.62 -0.83 7.51
N VAL A 118 9.00 -1.89 6.97
CA VAL A 118 7.60 -2.25 7.20
C VAL A 118 7.37 -2.64 8.66
N LYS A 119 8.29 -3.39 9.26
CA LYS A 119 8.22 -3.76 10.68
C LYS A 119 8.31 -2.54 11.59
N ARG A 120 9.16 -1.57 11.25
CA ARG A 120 9.32 -0.30 11.98
C ARG A 120 8.08 0.59 11.88
N ASN A 121 7.41 0.63 10.73
CA ASN A 121 6.20 1.45 10.51
C ASN A 121 4.92 0.86 11.10
N ARG A 122 4.86 -0.46 11.35
CA ARG A 122 3.72 -1.09 12.03
C ARG A 122 3.60 -0.74 13.50
N GLY A 123 4.65 -0.17 14.11
CA GLY A 123 4.66 0.26 15.52
C GLY A 123 4.04 1.63 15.82
N ALA A 124 3.68 2.43 14.81
CA ALA A 124 3.36 3.83 15.01
C ALA A 124 1.87 4.26 15.15
N PRO A 125 0.82 3.50 14.81
CA PRO A 125 -0.54 4.07 14.80
C PRO A 125 -1.32 3.97 16.12
N ARG A 126 -0.91 3.17 17.10
CA ARG A 126 -1.71 2.98 18.33
C ARG A 126 -1.67 4.13 19.34
N ARG A 127 -0.67 5.00 19.29
CA ARG A 127 -0.52 6.09 20.27
C ARG A 127 -1.54 7.23 20.14
N ARG A 128 -2.18 7.41 18.98
CA ARG A 128 -3.18 8.48 18.80
C ARG A 128 -4.55 8.14 19.37
N LEU A 129 -4.95 6.86 19.40
CA LEU A 129 -6.19 6.44 20.05
C LEU A 129 -6.08 6.51 21.58
N ALA A 130 -4.95 6.09 22.15
CA ALA A 130 -4.74 6.15 23.61
C ALA A 130 -4.86 7.56 24.16
N LYS A 131 -4.36 8.59 23.45
CA LYS A 131 -4.51 9.99 23.86
C LYS A 131 -5.97 10.50 23.85
N ARG A 132 -6.80 10.01 22.94
CA ARG A 132 -8.23 10.36 22.89
C ARG A 132 -9.00 9.76 24.06
N TRP A 133 -8.70 8.52 24.44
CA TRP A 133 -9.32 7.86 25.58
C TRP A 133 -8.87 8.44 26.92
N LEU A 134 -7.63 8.94 27.02
CA LEU A 134 -7.14 9.63 28.21
C LEU A 134 -7.96 10.92 28.50
N GLY A 135 -8.31 11.67 27.45
CA GLY A 135 -9.17 12.87 27.58
C GLY A 135 -10.58 12.55 28.07
N VAL A 136 -11.17 11.46 27.55
CA VAL A 136 -12.51 10.99 27.98
C VAL A 136 -12.49 10.53 29.44
N LEU A 137 -11.47 9.78 29.87
CA LEU A 137 -11.32 9.35 31.26
C LEU A 137 -11.14 10.53 32.21
N LEU A 138 -10.37 11.52 31.83
CA LEU A 138 -10.17 12.73 32.63
C LEU A 138 -11.46 13.54 32.77
N MET A 139 -12.24 13.67 31.69
CA MET A 139 -13.54 14.34 31.73
C MET A 139 -14.56 13.61 32.62
N LEU A 140 -14.59 12.27 32.55
CA LEU A 140 -15.45 11.46 33.41
C LEU A 140 -15.07 11.53 34.88
N SER A 141 -13.77 11.61 35.22
CA SER A 141 -13.29 11.74 36.58
C SER A 141 -13.68 13.09 37.19
N VAL A 142 -13.61 14.19 36.40
CA VAL A 142 -14.05 15.53 36.86
C VAL A 142 -15.57 15.57 37.11
N LEU A 143 -16.35 14.96 36.22
CA LEU A 143 -17.80 14.85 36.40
C LEU A 143 -18.16 14.04 37.65
N ALA A 144 -17.50 12.93 37.89
CA ALA A 144 -17.71 12.09 39.07
C ALA A 144 -17.37 12.85 40.35
N ALA A 145 -16.26 13.62 40.37
CA ALA A 145 -15.88 14.46 41.52
C ALA A 145 -16.90 15.59 41.79
N ALA A 146 -17.43 16.20 40.73
CA ALA A 146 -18.44 17.23 40.86
C ALA A 146 -19.77 16.67 41.46
N VAL A 147 -20.23 15.52 40.97
CA VAL A 147 -21.42 14.84 41.51
C VAL A 147 -21.21 14.42 42.96
N TRP A 148 -20.02 13.87 43.29
CA TRP A 148 -19.67 13.54 44.68
C TRP A 148 -19.68 14.77 45.58
N SER A 149 -19.11 15.90 45.15
CA SER A 149 -19.05 17.14 45.90
C SER A 149 -20.45 17.67 46.20
N VAL A 150 -21.35 17.67 45.21
CA VAL A 150 -22.75 18.11 45.40
C VAL A 150 -23.48 17.17 46.35
N TRP A 151 -23.32 15.87 46.21
CA TRP A 151 -23.97 14.88 47.07
C TRP A 151 -23.51 14.99 48.52
N HIS A 152 -22.20 15.16 48.73
CA HIS A 152 -21.60 15.33 50.04
C HIS A 152 -22.07 16.63 50.71
N PHE A 153 -22.20 17.73 49.96
CA PHE A 153 -22.67 19.01 50.46
C PHE A 153 -24.15 18.95 50.84
N VAL A 154 -24.98 18.27 50.08
CA VAL A 154 -26.41 18.09 50.33
C VAL A 154 -26.64 17.21 51.58
N LEU A 155 -25.89 16.11 51.75
CA LEU A 155 -26.01 15.24 52.92
C LEU A 155 -25.54 15.90 54.21
N LEU A 156 -24.45 16.69 54.19
CA LEU A 156 -23.98 17.42 55.37
C LEU A 156 -24.83 18.64 55.70
N GLY A 157 -25.51 19.25 54.69
CA GLY A 157 -26.40 20.38 54.89
C GLY A 157 -27.78 20.02 55.47
N HIS A 158 -28.12 18.74 55.59
CA HIS A 158 -29.41 18.26 56.11
C HIS A 158 -29.31 17.63 57.50
N MET A 159 -28.23 17.85 58.28
CA MET A 159 -28.24 17.52 59.71
C MET A 159 -28.78 18.72 60.51
N PRO A 160 -30.03 18.66 60.98
CA PRO A 160 -30.55 19.67 61.91
C PRO A 160 -29.82 19.51 63.26
N ARG A 161 -29.38 20.62 63.82
CA ARG A 161 -28.96 20.75 65.22
C ARG A 161 -30.16 20.57 66.14
#